data_31b4153f0aa0e9e9074447178eae57c5
#
_entry.id   31b4153f0aa0e9e9074447178eae57c5
#
_cell.length_a   1.000
_cell.length_b   1.000
_cell.length_c   1.000
_cell.angle_alpha   90.00
_cell.angle_beta   90.00
_cell.angle_gamma   90.00
#
_symmetry.space_group_name_H-M   'P 1'
#
loop_
_entity.id
_entity.type
_entity.pdbx_description
1 polymer ?
#
loop_
_entity_poly.entity_id
_entity_poly.type
_entity_poly.pdbx_seq_one_letter_code
_entity_poly.pdbx_strand_id
1 'polypeptide(L)'
;MLFLKAMCVVNTGSPQEAKNALEEVIAARPGKEILQVTSDILASLAVGEKPVRYSEAEMAQVRSLQANRNWQFDEEVLAGRSRKEETTYKIEKEKEQWVALFLPQEFTTVQETRFKARLKFIHAAEMAEGKSYEMKKEELGYKKEVLVVRRFGQYSEASEYLYKIATDKFLLKILGNESYRMFAISPDNFSILKRLNNIDQYVDFFTENYFEDRYQGEK
;
A
#
# COMPACT_ATOMS: atom_id res chain seq x y z
N MET A 1 14.29 -1.45 20.70
CA MET A 1 14.48 -1.00 22.11
C MET A 1 15.05 0.40 22.26
N LEU A 2 16.02 0.84 21.46
CA LEU A 2 16.64 2.18 21.53
C LEU A 2 15.62 3.34 21.46
N PHE A 3 14.65 3.29 20.52
CA PHE A 3 13.63 4.33 20.36
C PHE A 3 12.78 4.54 21.62
N LEU A 4 12.33 3.47 22.27
CA LEU A 4 11.55 3.58 23.50
C LEU A 4 12.38 4.17 24.64
N LYS A 5 13.67 3.83 24.73
CA LYS A 5 14.58 4.44 25.70
C LYS A 5 14.75 5.93 25.44
N ALA A 6 14.93 6.33 24.17
CA ALA A 6 15.01 7.72 23.78
C ALA A 6 13.72 8.50 24.12
N MET A 7 12.54 7.92 23.89
CA MET A 7 11.26 8.53 24.24
C MET A 7 11.10 8.72 25.77
N CYS A 8 11.61 7.79 26.57
CA CYS A 8 11.66 7.98 28.02
C CYS A 8 12.55 9.19 28.39
N VAL A 9 13.72 9.31 27.77
CA VAL A 9 14.64 10.44 28.02
C VAL A 9 14.02 11.77 27.55
N VAL A 10 13.31 11.79 26.42
CA VAL A 10 12.57 12.96 25.91
C VAL A 10 11.55 13.46 26.96
N ASN A 11 10.89 12.55 27.67
CA ASN A 11 9.86 12.88 28.65
C ASN A 11 10.41 13.26 30.03
N THR A 12 11.55 12.72 30.43
CA THR A 12 12.07 12.84 31.82
C THR A 12 13.41 13.56 31.93
N GLY A 13 14.17 13.60 30.82
CA GLY A 13 15.51 14.14 30.77
C GLY A 13 15.58 15.63 30.41
N SER A 14 16.79 16.16 30.39
CA SER A 14 17.07 17.50 29.86
C SER A 14 16.98 17.51 28.32
N PRO A 15 16.75 18.67 27.68
CA PRO A 15 16.72 18.79 26.23
C PRO A 15 17.99 18.26 25.55
N GLN A 16 19.14 18.39 26.18
CA GLN A 16 20.42 17.90 25.65
C GLN A 16 20.50 16.36 25.69
N GLU A 17 20.05 15.75 26.79
CA GLU A 17 19.99 14.30 26.92
C GLU A 17 18.97 13.69 25.93
N ALA A 18 17.83 14.36 25.76
CA ALA A 18 16.82 13.98 24.78
C ALA A 18 17.40 14.00 23.34
N LYS A 19 18.11 15.08 22.99
CA LYS A 19 18.78 15.21 21.70
C LYS A 19 19.78 14.08 21.47
N ASN A 20 20.66 13.83 22.42
CA ASN A 20 21.68 12.78 22.32
C ASN A 20 21.04 11.38 22.13
N ALA A 21 20.00 11.09 22.91
CA ALA A 21 19.28 9.82 22.82
C ALA A 21 18.57 9.63 21.47
N LEU A 22 18.00 10.69 20.89
CA LEU A 22 17.37 10.64 19.57
C LEU A 22 18.39 10.53 18.43
N GLU A 23 19.55 11.20 18.53
CA GLU A 23 20.66 11.05 17.59
C GLU A 23 21.21 9.61 17.58
N GLU A 24 21.26 8.95 18.74
CA GLU A 24 21.65 7.54 18.86
C GLU A 24 20.64 6.61 18.11
N VAL A 25 19.34 6.93 18.19
CA VAL A 25 18.31 6.22 17.42
C VAL A 25 18.52 6.37 15.92
N ILE A 26 18.81 7.59 15.43
CA ILE A 26 19.10 7.84 14.01
C ILE A 26 20.34 7.08 13.56
N ALA A 27 21.42 7.10 14.37
CA ALA A 27 22.66 6.39 14.08
C ALA A 27 22.47 4.86 13.94
N ALA A 28 21.50 4.30 14.66
CA ALA A 28 21.13 2.89 14.58
C ALA A 28 20.37 2.52 13.30
N ARG A 29 20.09 3.46 12.40
CA ARG A 29 19.38 3.30 11.12
C ARG A 29 18.04 2.56 11.29
N PRO A 30 17.09 3.08 12.06
CA PRO A 30 15.79 2.48 12.26
C PRO A 30 14.97 2.52 10.97
N GLY A 31 13.85 1.77 10.94
CA GLY A 31 12.90 1.86 9.84
C GLY A 31 12.37 3.28 9.59
N LYS A 32 11.91 3.57 8.37
CA LYS A 32 11.52 4.92 7.91
C LYS A 32 10.54 5.64 8.84
N GLU A 33 9.60 4.92 9.44
CA GLU A 33 8.61 5.51 10.35
C GLU A 33 9.25 6.03 11.64
N ILE A 34 10.13 5.23 12.25
CA ILE A 34 10.87 5.64 13.47
C ILE A 34 11.82 6.78 13.15
N LEU A 35 12.48 6.75 11.99
CA LEU A 35 13.36 7.81 11.54
C LEU A 35 12.62 9.13 11.39
N GLN A 36 11.43 9.12 10.76
CA GLN A 36 10.60 10.32 10.59
C GLN A 36 10.19 10.92 11.93
N VAL A 37 9.61 10.09 12.81
CA VAL A 37 9.18 10.54 14.15
C VAL A 37 10.35 11.10 14.97
N THR A 38 11.51 10.44 14.89
CA THR A 38 12.72 10.87 15.60
C THR A 38 13.21 12.24 15.08
N SER A 39 13.17 12.42 13.75
CA SER A 39 13.57 13.70 13.12
C SER A 39 12.61 14.84 13.46
N ASP A 40 11.30 14.56 13.50
CA ASP A 40 10.27 15.56 13.86
C ASP A 40 10.42 16.03 15.31
N ILE A 41 10.70 15.11 16.24
CA ILE A 41 10.96 15.44 17.64
C ILE A 41 12.24 16.25 17.78
N LEU A 42 13.32 15.90 17.05
CA LEU A 42 14.55 16.70 17.06
C LEU A 42 14.35 18.10 16.50
N ALA A 43 13.55 18.25 15.45
CA ALA A 43 13.21 19.56 14.89
C ALA A 43 12.43 20.41 15.91
N SER A 44 11.45 19.86 16.63
CA SER A 44 10.71 20.54 17.69
C SER A 44 11.61 20.97 18.86
N LEU A 45 12.54 20.11 19.28
CA LEU A 45 13.52 20.42 20.31
C LEU A 45 14.48 21.55 19.89
N ALA A 46 14.85 21.61 18.60
CA ALA A 46 15.73 22.65 18.07
C ALA A 46 15.08 24.03 18.04
N VAL A 47 13.76 24.11 17.92
CA VAL A 47 12.96 25.35 17.95
C VAL A 47 12.62 25.76 19.41
N GLY A 48 12.99 24.93 20.40
CA GLY A 48 12.70 25.19 21.82
C GLY A 48 11.28 24.85 22.23
N GLU A 49 10.51 24.16 21.39
CA GLU A 49 9.22 23.60 21.73
C GLU A 49 9.42 22.41 22.67
N LYS A 50 8.71 22.44 23.80
CA LYS A 50 8.71 21.27 24.70
C LYS A 50 7.94 20.15 24.01
N PRO A 51 8.53 18.96 23.85
CA PRO A 51 7.80 17.82 23.31
C PRO A 51 6.53 17.57 24.14
N VAL A 52 5.44 17.24 23.47
CA VAL A 52 4.14 16.97 24.10
C VAL A 52 4.34 15.90 25.18
N ARG A 53 4.12 16.27 26.43
CA ARG A 53 4.16 15.31 27.55
C ARG A 53 2.90 14.46 27.48
N TYR A 54 3.04 13.22 27.10
CA TYR A 54 1.96 12.25 27.22
C TYR A 54 1.65 12.02 28.70
N SER A 55 0.38 12.05 29.07
CA SER A 55 -0.06 11.72 30.42
C SER A 55 0.22 10.24 30.72
N GLU A 56 0.30 9.90 32.01
CA GLU A 56 0.51 8.50 32.43
C GLU A 56 -0.60 7.56 31.90
N ALA A 57 -1.83 8.08 31.72
CA ALA A 57 -2.95 7.36 31.13
C ALA A 57 -2.75 7.09 29.63
N GLU A 58 -2.24 8.06 28.87
CA GLU A 58 -1.92 7.89 27.46
C GLU A 58 -0.74 6.91 27.26
N MET A 59 0.27 6.98 28.13
CA MET A 59 1.37 6.03 28.15
C MET A 59 0.92 4.61 28.54
N ALA A 60 -0.04 4.47 29.46
CA ALA A 60 -0.64 3.18 29.78
C ALA A 60 -1.43 2.60 28.60
N GLN A 61 -2.14 3.45 27.86
CA GLN A 61 -2.87 3.06 26.65
C GLN A 61 -1.91 2.63 25.52
N VAL A 62 -0.81 3.35 25.31
CA VAL A 62 0.26 2.94 24.36
C VAL A 62 0.90 1.63 24.79
N ARG A 63 1.17 1.43 26.09
CA ARG A 63 1.70 0.15 26.62
C ARG A 63 0.74 -1.01 26.43
N SER A 64 -0.58 -0.80 26.63
CA SER A 64 -1.60 -1.84 26.40
C SER A 64 -1.73 -2.21 24.92
N LEU A 65 -1.66 -1.23 24.02
CA LEU A 65 -1.64 -1.46 22.57
C LEU A 65 -0.37 -2.17 22.12
N GLN A 66 0.78 -1.84 22.71
CA GLN A 66 2.05 -2.53 22.43
C GLN A 66 2.07 -3.95 23.00
N ALA A 67 1.53 -4.17 24.21
CA ALA A 67 1.40 -5.50 24.80
C ALA A 67 0.48 -6.38 23.95
N ASN A 68 -0.66 -5.88 23.48
CA ASN A 68 -1.55 -6.59 22.57
C ASN A 68 -0.91 -6.85 21.22
N ARG A 69 -0.12 -5.90 20.69
CA ARG A 69 0.58 -6.05 19.41
C ARG A 69 1.71 -7.07 19.49
N ASN A 70 2.47 -7.08 20.59
CA ASN A 70 3.49 -8.10 20.84
C ASN A 70 2.90 -9.49 21.05
N TRP A 71 1.72 -9.58 21.68
CA TRP A 71 1.05 -10.87 21.89
C TRP A 71 0.52 -11.46 20.57
N GLN A 72 -0.11 -10.65 19.72
CA GLN A 72 -0.53 -11.08 18.38
C GLN A 72 0.67 -11.41 17.49
N PHE A 73 1.76 -10.63 17.62
CA PHE A 73 3.00 -10.91 16.87
C PHE A 73 3.69 -12.20 17.30
N ASP A 74 3.71 -12.50 18.59
CA ASP A 74 4.31 -13.73 19.12
C ASP A 74 3.49 -14.98 18.76
N GLU A 75 2.16 -14.88 18.72
CA GLU A 75 1.28 -15.99 18.31
C GLU A 75 1.35 -16.21 16.79
N GLU A 76 1.43 -15.17 15.99
CA GLU A 76 1.70 -15.26 14.54
C GLU A 76 3.11 -15.76 14.25
N VAL A 77 4.12 -15.34 15.02
CA VAL A 77 5.50 -15.81 14.90
C VAL A 77 5.65 -17.28 15.33
N LEU A 78 4.91 -17.72 16.35
CA LEU A 78 4.91 -19.13 16.78
C LEU A 78 4.11 -20.03 15.83
N ALA A 79 3.01 -19.54 15.26
CA ALA A 79 2.26 -20.20 14.19
C ALA A 79 3.02 -20.15 12.84
N GLY A 80 3.85 -19.12 12.65
CA GLY A 80 4.58 -18.84 11.41
C GLY A 80 5.96 -19.44 11.27
N ARG A 81 6.39 -20.36 12.16
CA ARG A 81 7.72 -21.03 12.08
C ARG A 81 7.94 -21.89 10.84
N SER A 82 7.10 -21.76 9.80
CA SER A 82 7.31 -22.48 8.54
C SER A 82 6.95 -21.72 7.26
N ARG A 83 6.66 -20.43 7.30
CA ARG A 83 6.56 -19.65 6.06
C ARG A 83 7.72 -18.65 6.00
N LYS A 84 8.75 -18.98 5.20
CA LYS A 84 9.59 -17.93 4.60
C LYS A 84 8.62 -16.92 4.01
N GLU A 85 8.60 -15.69 4.52
CA GLU A 85 7.80 -14.62 3.93
C GLU A 85 8.17 -14.51 2.47
N GLU A 86 7.25 -14.86 1.61
CA GLU A 86 7.45 -14.74 0.17
C GLU A 86 7.51 -13.25 -0.16
N THR A 87 8.71 -12.79 -0.48
CA THR A 87 8.97 -11.41 -0.90
C THR A 87 9.05 -11.29 -2.42
N THR A 88 8.90 -12.41 -3.13
CA THR A 88 9.05 -12.48 -4.58
C THR A 88 7.69 -12.70 -5.23
N TYR A 89 7.35 -11.88 -6.20
CA TYR A 89 6.14 -12.06 -7.02
C TYR A 89 6.22 -13.35 -7.83
N LYS A 90 5.06 -13.97 -8.06
CA LYS A 90 4.93 -15.23 -8.81
C LYS A 90 4.12 -15.03 -10.07
N ILE A 91 4.45 -15.79 -11.12
CA ILE A 91 3.63 -15.85 -12.34
C ILE A 91 2.46 -16.79 -12.03
N GLU A 92 1.24 -16.24 -12.04
CA GLU A 92 0.02 -16.95 -11.64
C GLU A 92 -1.12 -16.68 -12.64
N LYS A 93 -0.86 -16.94 -13.94
CA LYS A 93 -1.79 -16.63 -15.03
C LYS A 93 -3.11 -17.40 -14.94
N GLU A 94 -3.08 -18.62 -14.41
CA GLU A 94 -4.24 -19.53 -14.32
C GLU A 94 -5.04 -19.37 -13.02
N LYS A 95 -4.59 -18.51 -12.11
CA LYS A 95 -5.31 -18.22 -10.86
C LYS A 95 -6.23 -17.01 -11.00
N GLU A 96 -7.12 -16.85 -10.03
CA GLU A 96 -7.92 -15.65 -9.86
C GLU A 96 -7.05 -14.40 -9.98
N GLN A 97 -7.51 -13.43 -10.75
CA GLN A 97 -6.88 -12.15 -10.92
C GLN A 97 -7.78 -11.00 -10.46
N TRP A 98 -7.15 -9.95 -10.04
CA TRP A 98 -7.76 -8.65 -9.81
C TRP A 98 -7.16 -7.64 -10.77
N VAL A 99 -7.89 -6.58 -11.08
CA VAL A 99 -7.35 -5.43 -11.80
C VAL A 99 -7.17 -4.29 -10.82
N ALA A 100 -5.93 -3.88 -10.61
CA ALA A 100 -5.55 -2.77 -9.75
C ALA A 100 -5.42 -1.50 -10.58
N LEU A 101 -6.10 -0.43 -10.14
CA LEU A 101 -6.18 0.87 -10.81
C LEU A 101 -5.67 1.94 -9.85
N PHE A 102 -4.47 2.45 -10.12
CA PHE A 102 -3.87 3.56 -9.40
C PHE A 102 -4.21 4.85 -10.10
N LEU A 103 -5.17 5.58 -9.54
CA LEU A 103 -5.61 6.86 -10.08
C LEU A 103 -4.60 7.96 -9.72
N PRO A 104 -4.53 9.05 -10.49
CA PRO A 104 -3.68 10.19 -10.19
C PRO A 104 -3.94 10.74 -8.79
N GLN A 105 -2.90 11.21 -8.11
CA GLN A 105 -3.04 11.79 -6.76
C GLN A 105 -3.85 13.09 -6.76
N GLU A 106 -3.80 13.83 -7.87
CA GLU A 106 -4.51 15.11 -8.07
C GLU A 106 -5.96 14.91 -8.55
N PHE A 107 -6.41 13.66 -8.61
CA PHE A 107 -7.76 13.34 -9.06
C PHE A 107 -8.79 13.95 -8.12
N THR A 108 -9.59 14.85 -8.64
CA THR A 108 -10.66 15.47 -7.87
C THR A 108 -11.76 14.44 -7.56
N THR A 109 -12.50 14.65 -6.48
CA THR A 109 -13.66 13.80 -6.13
C THR A 109 -14.66 13.68 -7.28
N VAL A 110 -14.81 14.73 -8.08
CA VAL A 110 -15.71 14.72 -9.26
C VAL A 110 -15.17 13.80 -10.35
N GLN A 111 -13.86 13.87 -10.64
CA GLN A 111 -13.23 12.99 -11.63
C GLN A 111 -13.29 11.53 -11.19
N GLU A 112 -13.00 11.25 -9.93
CA GLU A 112 -13.10 9.91 -9.37
C GLU A 112 -14.53 9.35 -9.46
N THR A 113 -15.52 10.18 -9.14
CA THR A 113 -16.93 9.79 -9.24
C THR A 113 -17.32 9.49 -10.70
N ARG A 114 -16.91 10.31 -11.65
CA ARG A 114 -17.15 10.08 -13.08
C ARG A 114 -16.44 8.84 -13.58
N PHE A 115 -15.20 8.61 -13.16
CA PHE A 115 -14.44 7.42 -13.50
C PHE A 115 -15.14 6.15 -13.01
N LYS A 116 -15.52 6.10 -11.74
CA LYS A 116 -16.27 4.99 -11.15
C LYS A 116 -17.63 4.77 -11.81
N ALA A 117 -18.34 5.85 -12.15
CA ALA A 117 -19.62 5.75 -12.85
C ALA A 117 -19.45 5.12 -14.25
N ARG A 118 -18.38 5.49 -14.98
CA ARG A 118 -18.08 4.88 -16.28
C ARG A 118 -17.72 3.41 -16.15
N LEU A 119 -16.91 3.02 -15.14
CA LEU A 119 -16.63 1.61 -14.86
C LEU A 119 -17.91 0.83 -14.55
N LYS A 120 -18.80 1.36 -13.72
CA LYS A 120 -20.11 0.72 -13.44
C LYS A 120 -20.95 0.53 -14.71
N PHE A 121 -20.90 1.48 -15.63
CA PHE A 121 -21.58 1.36 -16.92
C PHE A 121 -21.00 0.21 -17.76
N ILE A 122 -19.67 0.07 -17.81
CA ILE A 122 -18.99 -1.05 -18.48
C ILE A 122 -19.38 -2.37 -17.81
N HIS A 123 -19.36 -2.42 -16.48
CA HIS A 123 -19.76 -3.62 -15.72
C HIS A 123 -21.22 -4.01 -16.00
N ALA A 124 -22.15 -3.05 -16.05
CA ALA A 124 -23.55 -3.32 -16.33
C ALA A 124 -23.76 -3.92 -17.73
N ALA A 125 -22.99 -3.47 -18.73
CA ALA A 125 -23.02 -4.05 -20.07
C ALA A 125 -22.54 -5.52 -20.06
N GLU A 126 -21.48 -5.83 -19.30
CA GLU A 126 -20.96 -7.20 -19.19
C GLU A 126 -21.78 -8.12 -18.28
N MET A 127 -22.53 -7.56 -17.34
CA MET A 127 -23.50 -8.36 -16.56
C MET A 127 -24.56 -8.99 -17.46
N ALA A 128 -24.95 -8.37 -18.56
CA ALA A 128 -25.86 -8.95 -19.54
C ALA A 128 -25.24 -10.20 -20.22
N GLU A 129 -23.93 -10.33 -20.22
CA GLU A 129 -23.16 -11.47 -20.71
C GLU A 129 -22.83 -12.50 -19.61
N GLY A 130 -23.40 -12.34 -18.40
CA GLY A 130 -23.19 -13.24 -17.27
C GLY A 130 -21.92 -12.98 -16.44
N LYS A 131 -21.16 -11.92 -16.75
CA LYS A 131 -19.99 -11.52 -15.97
C LYS A 131 -20.39 -10.63 -14.79
N SER A 132 -19.79 -10.82 -13.64
CA SER A 132 -20.05 -10.03 -12.43
C SER A 132 -18.77 -9.56 -11.80
N TYR A 133 -18.57 -8.25 -11.71
CA TYR A 133 -17.39 -7.65 -11.13
C TYR A 133 -17.68 -6.98 -9.79
N GLU A 134 -16.75 -7.06 -8.88
CA GLU A 134 -16.76 -6.35 -7.61
C GLU A 134 -15.71 -5.25 -7.63
N MET A 135 -16.11 -4.01 -7.36
CA MET A 135 -15.19 -2.86 -7.32
C MET A 135 -15.05 -2.38 -5.88
N LYS A 136 -13.81 -2.40 -5.38
CA LYS A 136 -13.49 -2.03 -4.00
C LYS A 136 -12.27 -1.12 -3.94
N LYS A 137 -12.28 -0.17 -3.00
CA LYS A 137 -11.08 0.56 -2.62
C LYS A 137 -10.29 -0.26 -1.60
N GLU A 138 -9.01 -0.38 -1.82
CA GLU A 138 -8.05 -1.01 -0.91
C GLU A 138 -6.98 0.00 -0.53
N GLU A 139 -6.49 -0.09 0.69
CA GLU A 139 -5.37 0.71 1.14
C GLU A 139 -4.04 0.01 0.85
N LEU A 140 -3.08 0.77 0.31
CA LEU A 140 -1.73 0.31 0.04
C LEU A 140 -0.73 1.20 0.80
N GLY A 141 -0.23 0.72 1.94
CA GLY A 141 0.66 1.51 2.78
C GLY A 141 0.01 2.79 3.33
N TYR A 142 0.84 3.79 3.62
CA TYR A 142 0.35 5.03 4.21
C TYR A 142 -0.27 5.94 3.15
N LYS A 143 -1.57 6.23 3.27
CA LYS A 143 -2.33 7.18 2.44
C LYS A 143 -2.37 6.90 0.92
N LYS A 144 -2.02 5.70 0.47
CA LYS A 144 -2.20 5.31 -0.93
C LYS A 144 -3.45 4.45 -1.05
N GLU A 145 -4.38 4.88 -1.88
CA GLU A 145 -5.58 4.13 -2.22
C GLU A 145 -5.45 3.54 -3.62
N VAL A 146 -5.91 2.31 -3.77
CA VAL A 146 -6.01 1.64 -5.06
C VAL A 146 -7.44 1.14 -5.28
N LEU A 147 -7.98 1.38 -6.45
CA LEU A 147 -9.26 0.84 -6.84
C LEU A 147 -9.03 -0.55 -7.44
N VAL A 148 -9.62 -1.57 -6.82
CA VAL A 148 -9.46 -2.95 -7.24
C VAL A 148 -10.77 -3.46 -7.81
N VAL A 149 -10.71 -4.02 -9.02
CA VAL A 149 -11.81 -4.77 -9.64
C VAL A 149 -11.49 -6.26 -9.54
N ARG A 150 -12.40 -7.04 -9.01
CA ARG A 150 -12.23 -8.46 -8.65
C ARG A 150 -13.12 -9.37 -9.49
N ARG A 151 -12.90 -10.67 -9.35
CA ARG A 151 -13.65 -11.79 -9.95
C ARG A 151 -13.31 -12.08 -11.40
N PHE A 152 -12.04 -12.00 -11.74
CA PHE A 152 -11.51 -12.57 -12.98
C PHE A 152 -10.95 -13.96 -12.65
N GLY A 153 -11.44 -15.00 -13.32
CA GLY A 153 -11.03 -16.39 -13.04
C GLY A 153 -9.56 -16.63 -13.37
N GLN A 154 -9.04 -15.92 -14.39
CA GLN A 154 -7.67 -16.06 -14.87
C GLN A 154 -7.17 -14.77 -15.53
N TYR A 155 -5.87 -14.74 -15.85
CA TYR A 155 -5.22 -13.55 -16.42
C TYR A 155 -5.81 -13.11 -17.76
N SER A 156 -6.20 -14.03 -18.65
CA SER A 156 -6.79 -13.68 -19.95
C SER A 156 -8.03 -12.79 -19.80
N GLU A 157 -8.92 -13.12 -18.85
CA GLU A 157 -10.12 -12.32 -18.57
C GLU A 157 -9.77 -10.94 -18.02
N ALA A 158 -8.83 -10.88 -17.07
CA ALA A 158 -8.35 -9.59 -16.51
C ALA A 158 -7.66 -8.75 -17.60
N SER A 159 -6.93 -9.37 -18.49
CA SER A 159 -6.23 -8.72 -19.60
C SER A 159 -7.20 -8.16 -20.65
N GLU A 160 -8.27 -8.89 -20.99
CA GLU A 160 -9.34 -8.37 -21.85
C GLU A 160 -10.03 -7.16 -21.23
N TYR A 161 -10.32 -7.23 -19.95
CA TYR A 161 -10.90 -6.11 -19.22
C TYR A 161 -9.94 -4.92 -19.18
N LEU A 162 -8.65 -5.12 -18.88
CA LEU A 162 -7.63 -4.07 -18.92
C LEU A 162 -7.58 -3.39 -20.30
N TYR A 163 -7.60 -4.17 -21.36
CA TYR A 163 -7.63 -3.61 -22.72
C TYR A 163 -8.86 -2.77 -22.96
N LYS A 164 -10.03 -3.23 -22.54
CA LYS A 164 -11.30 -2.54 -22.69
C LYS A 164 -11.28 -1.18 -21.98
N ILE A 165 -10.79 -1.13 -20.74
CA ILE A 165 -10.72 0.14 -20.00
C ILE A 165 -9.59 1.05 -20.52
N ALA A 166 -8.46 0.49 -20.96
CA ALA A 166 -7.34 1.24 -21.53
C ALA A 166 -7.68 1.90 -22.89
N THR A 167 -8.66 1.36 -23.62
CA THR A 167 -9.11 1.90 -24.90
C THR A 167 -10.41 2.68 -24.83
N ASP A 168 -11.06 2.76 -23.66
CA ASP A 168 -12.30 3.48 -23.49
C ASP A 168 -12.06 5.01 -23.55
N LYS A 169 -12.58 5.64 -24.61
CA LYS A 169 -12.36 7.07 -24.87
C LYS A 169 -12.89 7.99 -23.76
N PHE A 170 -13.93 7.57 -23.03
CA PHE A 170 -14.49 8.36 -21.93
C PHE A 170 -13.60 8.27 -20.70
N LEU A 171 -13.08 7.08 -20.37
CA LEU A 171 -12.12 6.92 -19.28
C LEU A 171 -10.83 7.68 -19.56
N LEU A 172 -10.29 7.57 -20.78
CA LEU A 172 -9.09 8.33 -21.19
C LEU A 172 -9.30 9.84 -21.11
N LYS A 173 -10.50 10.34 -21.48
CA LYS A 173 -10.83 11.76 -21.35
C LYS A 173 -10.89 12.22 -19.88
N ILE A 174 -11.35 11.34 -18.96
CA ILE A 174 -11.43 11.66 -17.53
C ILE A 174 -10.03 11.64 -16.92
N LEU A 175 -9.18 10.67 -17.31
CA LEU A 175 -7.80 10.56 -16.88
C LEU A 175 -6.93 11.73 -17.38
N GLY A 176 -7.23 12.25 -18.58
CA GLY A 176 -6.47 13.32 -19.19
C GLY A 176 -5.03 12.90 -19.48
N ASN A 177 -4.10 13.82 -19.21
CA ASN A 177 -2.65 13.58 -19.34
C ASN A 177 -2.00 13.18 -18.00
N GLU A 178 -2.81 12.91 -16.98
CA GLU A 178 -2.33 12.56 -15.65
C GLU A 178 -1.70 11.16 -15.61
N SER A 179 -0.72 11.01 -14.75
CA SER A 179 -0.04 9.74 -14.54
C SER A 179 -0.94 8.76 -13.78
N TYR A 180 -1.28 7.66 -14.43
CA TYR A 180 -2.03 6.56 -13.82
C TYR A 180 -1.34 5.23 -14.10
N ARG A 181 -1.67 4.20 -13.32
CA ARG A 181 -1.17 2.85 -13.55
C ARG A 181 -2.31 1.84 -13.41
N MET A 182 -2.30 0.85 -14.27
CA MET A 182 -3.25 -0.25 -14.21
C MET A 182 -2.58 -1.56 -14.62
N PHE A 183 -2.87 -2.62 -13.89
CA PHE A 183 -2.33 -3.94 -14.17
C PHE A 183 -3.20 -5.04 -13.53
N ALA A 184 -3.07 -6.26 -14.04
CA ALA A 184 -3.63 -7.45 -13.40
C ALA A 184 -2.71 -7.94 -12.30
N ILE A 185 -3.29 -8.47 -11.22
CA ILE A 185 -2.56 -8.96 -10.06
C ILE A 185 -3.34 -10.07 -9.37
N SER A 186 -2.68 -11.18 -9.05
CA SER A 186 -3.30 -12.22 -8.22
C SER A 186 -3.48 -11.77 -6.77
N PRO A 187 -4.43 -12.32 -6.00
CA PRO A 187 -4.60 -12.03 -4.58
C PRO A 187 -3.33 -12.23 -3.75
N ASP A 188 -2.54 -13.27 -4.08
CA ASP A 188 -1.28 -13.58 -3.41
C ASP A 188 -0.24 -12.50 -3.69
N ASN A 189 -0.04 -12.11 -4.95
CA ASN A 189 0.85 -11.02 -5.33
C ASN A 189 0.39 -9.67 -4.80
N PHE A 190 -0.93 -9.43 -4.70
CA PHE A 190 -1.46 -8.21 -4.10
C PHE A 190 -1.13 -8.11 -2.61
N SER A 191 -1.15 -9.22 -1.90
CA SER A 191 -0.71 -9.30 -0.50
C SER A 191 0.78 -8.97 -0.35
N ILE A 192 1.62 -9.47 -1.28
CA ILE A 192 3.04 -9.13 -1.35
C ILE A 192 3.22 -7.62 -1.66
N LEU A 193 2.47 -7.09 -2.63
CA LEU A 193 2.50 -5.67 -2.99
C LEU A 193 2.14 -4.77 -1.81
N LYS A 194 1.09 -5.11 -1.03
CA LYS A 194 0.71 -4.39 0.20
C LYS A 194 1.86 -4.35 1.21
N ARG A 195 2.57 -5.47 1.38
CA ARG A 195 3.67 -5.58 2.34
C ARG A 195 4.92 -4.82 1.90
N LEU A 196 5.30 -4.96 0.62
CA LEU A 196 6.47 -4.28 0.06
C LEU A 196 6.24 -2.79 -0.18
N ASN A 197 4.99 -2.39 -0.40
CA ASN A 197 4.58 -1.01 -0.74
C ASN A 197 5.39 -0.41 -1.90
N ASN A 198 5.81 -1.23 -2.84
CA ASN A 198 6.61 -0.83 -4.00
C ASN A 198 5.89 -1.19 -5.31
N ILE A 199 5.11 -0.22 -5.82
CA ILE A 199 4.31 -0.39 -7.04
C ILE A 199 5.22 -0.54 -8.26
N ASP A 200 6.33 0.19 -8.32
CA ASP A 200 7.25 0.18 -9.47
C ASP A 200 7.85 -1.22 -9.65
N GLN A 201 8.26 -1.86 -8.57
CA GLN A 201 8.78 -3.23 -8.60
C GLN A 201 7.73 -4.23 -9.15
N TYR A 202 6.45 -4.05 -8.81
CA TYR A 202 5.41 -4.91 -9.37
C TYR A 202 5.15 -4.60 -10.86
N VAL A 203 5.19 -3.34 -11.25
CA VAL A 203 5.03 -2.93 -12.66
C VAL A 203 6.14 -3.53 -13.52
N ASP A 204 7.39 -3.51 -13.07
CA ASP A 204 8.52 -4.14 -13.75
C ASP A 204 8.29 -5.65 -13.90
N PHE A 205 7.95 -6.34 -12.80
CA PHE A 205 7.61 -7.75 -12.82
C PHE A 205 6.44 -8.07 -13.77
N PHE A 206 5.37 -7.25 -13.75
CA PHE A 206 4.20 -7.43 -14.60
C PHE A 206 4.57 -7.24 -16.09
N THR A 207 5.35 -6.22 -16.39
CA THR A 207 5.78 -5.92 -17.76
C THR A 207 6.63 -7.06 -18.33
N GLU A 208 7.58 -7.57 -17.55
CA GLU A 208 8.46 -8.65 -17.98
C GLU A 208 7.73 -9.99 -18.19
N ASN A 209 6.70 -10.30 -17.39
CA ASN A 209 6.13 -11.65 -17.35
C ASN A 209 4.73 -11.79 -17.94
N TYR A 210 4.02 -10.67 -18.15
CA TYR A 210 2.61 -10.68 -18.60
C TYR A 210 2.36 -9.90 -19.88
N PHE A 211 3.27 -8.98 -20.27
CA PHE A 211 3.02 -8.10 -21.41
C PHE A 211 3.38 -8.73 -22.76
N GLU A 212 4.29 -9.70 -22.80
CA GLU A 212 4.80 -10.28 -24.05
C GLU A 212 3.80 -11.18 -24.80
N ASP A 213 2.80 -11.74 -24.12
CA ASP A 213 1.87 -12.71 -24.73
C ASP A 213 0.95 -12.11 -25.81
N ARG A 214 0.79 -10.79 -25.90
CA ARG A 214 -0.09 -10.15 -26.88
C ARG A 214 0.58 -9.83 -28.22
N TYR A 215 1.89 -9.72 -28.25
CA TYR A 215 2.61 -9.36 -29.48
C TYR A 215 3.07 -10.57 -30.30
N GLN A 216 2.90 -11.79 -29.82
CA GLN A 216 3.27 -13.01 -30.56
C GLN A 216 2.14 -13.58 -31.41
N GLY A 217 0.94 -13.02 -31.39
CA GLY A 217 -0.24 -13.49 -32.12
C GLY A 217 -0.43 -12.95 -33.54
N GLU A 218 0.38 -11.97 -33.98
CA GLU A 218 0.33 -11.41 -35.33
C GLU A 218 1.64 -11.65 -36.08
N LYS A 219 1.81 -12.87 -36.56
CA LYS A 219 2.74 -13.22 -37.64
C LYS A 219 2.04 -14.05 -38.68
#